data_121bd7c07801c50a73a41e2dbff470d0
#
_entry.id   121bd7c07801c50a73a41e2dbff470d0
#
_cell.length_a   1.000
_cell.length_b   1.000
_cell.length_c   1.000
_cell.angle_alpha   90.00
_cell.angle_beta   90.00
_cell.angle_gamma   90.00
#
_symmetry.space_group_name_H-M   'P 1'
#
loop_
_entity.id
_entity.type
_entity.pdbx_description
1 polymer ?
#
loop_
_entity_poly.entity_id
_entity_poly.type
_entity_poly.pdbx_seq_one_letter_code
_entity_poly.pdbx_strand_id
1 'polypeptide(L)'
;MISSLRGKVLSVTDDSIILDVSGFGIQLFVSKALINNAVAGEELSCPAYMQISDAGVSMFGFADEREKELFLELVQVKTVGGKLAITVLRHNNFDDVVQAITSESPRMLTAPGLGAKRAERICFELKNKIEKKFPGAGGGSASSFAAGGFDNSVMDALVGLDFSQSEAARAVALSKGMADPEKEWTESELLRASLSMLQRR
;
A
#
# COMPACT_ATOMS: atom_id res chain seq x y z
N MET A 1 -11.74 -19.61 1.05
CA MET A 1 -10.77 -18.67 0.47
C MET A 1 -9.95 -18.07 1.61
N ILE A 2 -8.63 -18.00 1.51
CA ILE A 2 -7.77 -17.44 2.56
C ILE A 2 -7.61 -15.94 2.27
N SER A 3 -7.99 -15.08 3.24
CA SER A 3 -7.97 -13.62 3.08
C SER A 3 -6.87 -12.94 3.89
N SER A 4 -6.42 -13.57 4.95
CA SER A 4 -5.32 -13.10 5.81
C SER A 4 -4.62 -14.29 6.44
N LEU A 5 -3.36 -14.09 6.83
CA LEU A 5 -2.58 -15.06 7.58
C LEU A 5 -1.91 -14.36 8.75
N ARG A 6 -1.81 -15.08 9.87
CA ARG A 6 -1.05 -14.67 11.05
C ARG A 6 -0.20 -15.84 11.52
N GLY A 7 1.07 -15.57 11.78
CA GLY A 7 2.00 -16.59 12.27
C GLY A 7 3.38 -16.02 12.52
N LYS A 8 4.27 -16.89 12.98
CA LYS A 8 5.67 -16.56 13.20
C LYS A 8 6.45 -16.64 11.88
N VAL A 9 7.26 -15.65 11.57
CA VAL A 9 8.12 -15.65 10.40
C VAL A 9 9.25 -16.65 10.61
N LEU A 10 9.29 -17.71 9.82
CA LEU A 10 10.37 -18.72 9.87
C LEU A 10 11.57 -18.30 9.03
N SER A 11 11.32 -17.75 7.84
CA SER A 11 12.37 -17.26 6.95
C SER A 11 11.87 -16.15 6.04
N VAL A 12 12.79 -15.29 5.62
CA VAL A 12 12.60 -14.21 4.66
C VAL A 12 13.60 -14.39 3.53
N THR A 13 13.15 -14.32 2.28
CA THR A 13 13.98 -14.32 1.08
C THR A 13 13.68 -13.07 0.25
N ASP A 14 14.37 -12.87 -0.87
CA ASP A 14 14.16 -11.71 -1.75
C ASP A 14 12.76 -11.67 -2.39
N ASP A 15 12.02 -12.76 -2.41
CA ASP A 15 10.74 -12.88 -3.10
C ASP A 15 9.61 -13.50 -2.29
N SER A 16 9.93 -14.09 -1.15
CA SER A 16 8.95 -14.81 -0.36
C SER A 16 9.28 -14.80 1.14
N ILE A 17 8.26 -15.05 1.94
CA ILE A 17 8.39 -15.35 3.36
C ILE A 17 7.76 -16.71 3.64
N ILE A 18 8.22 -17.39 4.69
CA ILE A 18 7.58 -18.57 5.24
C ILE A 18 7.02 -18.22 6.62
N LEU A 19 5.71 -18.39 6.79
CA LEU A 19 5.03 -18.23 8.08
C LEU A 19 4.71 -19.60 8.69
N ASP A 20 5.01 -19.76 9.96
CA ASP A 20 4.45 -20.84 10.77
C ASP A 20 3.04 -20.46 11.23
N VAL A 21 2.06 -21.09 10.64
CA VAL A 21 0.66 -20.92 11.01
C VAL A 21 0.20 -22.21 11.69
N SER A 22 0.26 -22.23 13.01
CA SER A 22 -0.12 -23.39 13.84
C SER A 22 0.57 -24.71 13.45
N GLY A 23 1.87 -24.65 13.20
CA GLY A 23 2.70 -25.81 12.82
C GLY A 23 2.77 -26.07 11.31
N PHE A 24 2.10 -25.27 10.50
CA PHE A 24 2.19 -25.34 9.03
C PHE A 24 3.11 -24.22 8.50
N GLY A 25 4.21 -24.60 7.84
CA GLY A 25 5.06 -23.65 7.13
C GLY A 25 4.42 -23.21 5.81
N ILE A 26 3.84 -22.02 5.76
CA ILE A 26 3.17 -21.50 4.57
C ILE A 26 4.09 -20.51 3.86
N GLN A 27 4.47 -20.82 2.61
CA GLN A 27 5.22 -19.91 1.76
C GLN A 27 4.29 -18.89 1.09
N LEU A 28 4.64 -17.60 1.21
CA LEU A 28 3.95 -16.47 0.59
C LEU A 28 4.90 -15.72 -0.33
N PHE A 29 4.53 -15.53 -1.57
CA PHE A 29 5.15 -14.51 -2.44
C PHE A 29 4.66 -13.14 -2.00
N VAL A 30 5.55 -12.18 -1.80
CA VAL A 30 5.21 -10.97 -1.08
C VAL A 30 5.61 -9.68 -1.79
N SER A 31 4.93 -8.57 -1.46
CA SER A 31 5.26 -7.23 -1.92
C SER A 31 6.54 -6.69 -1.26
N LYS A 32 7.10 -5.64 -1.82
CA LYS A 32 8.28 -4.95 -1.28
C LYS A 32 8.07 -4.43 0.15
N ALA A 33 6.92 -3.83 0.40
CA ALA A 33 6.60 -3.28 1.71
C ALA A 33 6.48 -4.39 2.76
N LEU A 34 5.89 -5.55 2.42
CA LEU A 34 5.79 -6.66 3.36
C LEU A 34 7.15 -7.30 3.65
N ILE A 35 8.05 -7.44 2.65
CA ILE A 35 9.42 -7.93 2.88
C ILE A 35 10.16 -7.03 3.87
N ASN A 36 10.06 -5.72 3.70
CA ASN A 36 10.75 -4.75 4.55
C ASN A 36 10.26 -4.78 6.01
N ASN A 37 9.01 -5.20 6.23
CA ASN A 37 8.40 -5.29 7.56
C ASN A 37 8.54 -6.68 8.20
N ALA A 38 8.98 -7.69 7.45
CA ALA A 38 9.07 -9.06 7.94
C ALA A 38 10.42 -9.31 8.61
N VAL A 39 10.40 -9.67 9.89
CA VAL A 39 11.60 -10.04 10.67
C VAL A 39 11.51 -11.50 11.08
N ALA A 40 12.54 -12.28 10.74
CA ALA A 40 12.60 -13.69 11.12
C ALA A 40 12.54 -13.87 12.65
N GLY A 41 11.67 -14.75 13.09
CA GLY A 41 11.42 -15.02 14.51
C GLY A 41 10.29 -14.20 15.14
N GLU A 42 9.82 -13.14 14.49
CA GLU A 42 8.72 -12.31 14.98
C GLU A 42 7.35 -12.76 14.45
N GLU A 43 6.26 -12.36 15.14
CA GLU A 43 4.90 -12.56 14.63
C GLU A 43 4.58 -11.55 13.54
N LEU A 44 3.96 -12.04 12.47
CA LEU A 44 3.48 -11.23 11.35
C LEU A 44 2.01 -11.57 11.08
N SER A 45 1.21 -10.53 10.87
CA SER A 45 -0.16 -10.64 10.36
C SER A 45 -0.25 -9.84 9.06
N CYS A 46 -0.73 -10.47 8.00
CA CYS A 46 -0.80 -9.82 6.69
C CYS A 46 -2.05 -10.24 5.91
N PRO A 47 -2.62 -9.35 5.08
CA PRO A 47 -3.57 -9.73 4.07
C PRO A 47 -2.96 -10.76 3.13
N ALA A 48 -3.74 -11.75 2.71
CA ALA A 48 -3.27 -12.81 1.84
C ALA A 48 -4.27 -13.09 0.72
N TYR A 49 -3.76 -13.68 -0.36
CA TYR A 49 -4.57 -14.17 -1.46
C TYR A 49 -4.06 -15.54 -1.92
N MET A 50 -4.96 -16.49 -2.03
CA MET A 50 -4.65 -17.84 -2.52
C MET A 50 -5.14 -17.97 -3.96
N GLN A 51 -4.23 -18.28 -4.86
CA GLN A 51 -4.52 -18.60 -6.25
C GLN A 51 -4.37 -20.10 -6.49
N ILE A 52 -5.40 -20.71 -7.06
CA ILE A 52 -5.39 -22.11 -7.50
C ILE A 52 -5.40 -22.09 -9.02
N SER A 53 -4.49 -22.80 -9.65
CA SER A 53 -4.38 -22.93 -11.10
C SER A 53 -3.90 -24.34 -11.45
N ASP A 54 -3.87 -24.68 -12.74
CA ASP A 54 -3.33 -25.96 -13.22
C ASP A 54 -1.85 -26.17 -12.84
N ALA A 55 -1.11 -25.07 -12.61
CA ALA A 55 0.27 -25.10 -12.13
C ALA A 55 0.40 -25.32 -10.62
N GLY A 56 -0.72 -25.46 -9.89
CA GLY A 56 -0.75 -25.66 -8.45
C GLY A 56 -1.31 -24.47 -7.67
N VAL A 57 -1.05 -24.50 -6.37
CA VAL A 57 -1.48 -23.46 -5.41
C VAL A 57 -0.34 -22.48 -5.18
N SER A 58 -0.65 -21.19 -5.26
CA SER A 58 0.27 -20.09 -4.90
C SER A 58 -0.38 -19.19 -3.88
N MET A 59 0.38 -18.78 -2.87
CA MET A 59 -0.05 -17.83 -1.84
C MET A 59 0.70 -16.52 -2.01
N PHE A 60 -0.03 -15.41 -1.89
CA PHE A 60 0.50 -14.05 -1.99
C PHE A 60 0.19 -13.30 -0.72
N GLY A 61 1.15 -12.51 -0.23
CA GLY A 61 1.04 -11.69 0.97
C GLY A 61 1.32 -10.22 0.69
N PHE A 62 0.63 -9.34 1.42
CA PHE A 62 0.64 -7.89 1.21
C PHE A 62 0.83 -7.16 2.53
N ALA A 63 1.39 -5.95 2.50
CA ALA A 63 1.56 -5.14 3.70
C ALA A 63 0.21 -4.66 4.25
N ASP A 64 -0.72 -4.33 3.36
CA ASP A 64 -2.06 -3.87 3.71
C ASP A 64 -3.12 -4.32 2.66
N GLU A 65 -4.40 -4.03 2.94
CA GLU A 65 -5.50 -4.37 2.03
C GLU A 65 -5.45 -3.56 0.72
N ARG A 66 -4.87 -2.35 0.71
CA ARG A 66 -4.74 -1.53 -0.51
C ARG A 66 -3.81 -2.19 -1.53
N GLU A 67 -2.66 -2.73 -1.07
CA GLU A 67 -1.77 -3.51 -1.94
C GLU A 67 -2.44 -4.76 -2.49
N LYS A 68 -3.20 -5.47 -1.65
CA LYS A 68 -3.97 -6.65 -2.08
C LYS A 68 -5.04 -6.29 -3.11
N GLU A 69 -5.74 -5.19 -2.92
CA GLU A 69 -6.72 -4.70 -3.90
C GLU A 69 -6.08 -4.33 -5.23
N LEU A 70 -4.93 -3.64 -5.20
CA LEU A 70 -4.17 -3.31 -6.40
C LEU A 70 -3.68 -4.57 -7.12
N PHE A 71 -3.18 -5.56 -6.37
CA PHE A 71 -2.81 -6.87 -6.92
C PHE A 71 -3.98 -7.54 -7.63
N LEU A 72 -5.17 -7.53 -7.04
CA LEU A 72 -6.36 -8.13 -7.63
C LEU A 72 -6.77 -7.45 -8.94
N GLU A 73 -6.61 -6.13 -9.05
CA GLU A 73 -6.81 -5.42 -10.32
C GLU A 73 -5.75 -5.80 -11.37
N LEU A 74 -4.48 -5.88 -10.98
CA LEU A 74 -3.40 -6.30 -11.89
C LEU A 74 -3.64 -7.70 -12.46
N VAL A 75 -4.09 -8.65 -11.66
CA VAL A 75 -4.38 -10.04 -12.10
C VAL A 75 -5.55 -10.11 -13.09
N GLN A 76 -6.46 -9.14 -13.09
CA GLN A 76 -7.56 -9.08 -14.07
C GLN A 76 -7.07 -8.73 -15.49
N VAL A 77 -5.90 -8.11 -15.62
CA VAL A 77 -5.36 -7.76 -16.93
C VAL A 77 -4.92 -9.03 -17.65
N LYS A 78 -5.44 -9.24 -18.86
CA LYS A 78 -5.08 -10.39 -19.69
C LYS A 78 -3.58 -10.45 -19.89
N THR A 79 -2.96 -11.61 -19.63
CA THR A 79 -1.52 -11.86 -19.66
C THR A 79 -0.72 -11.45 -18.41
N VAL A 80 -1.38 -10.94 -17.37
CA VAL A 80 -0.78 -10.68 -16.06
C VAL A 80 -1.30 -11.72 -15.08
N GLY A 81 -0.46 -12.68 -14.73
CA GLY A 81 -0.79 -13.68 -13.70
C GLY A 81 -0.28 -13.22 -12.31
N GLY A 82 -0.68 -13.97 -11.27
CA GLY A 82 -0.32 -13.60 -9.88
C GLY A 82 1.18 -13.44 -9.66
N LYS A 83 2.02 -14.31 -10.23
CA LYS A 83 3.48 -14.17 -10.10
C LYS A 83 4.03 -12.88 -10.74
N LEU A 84 3.50 -12.45 -11.88
CA LEU A 84 3.92 -11.19 -12.49
C LEU A 84 3.37 -9.99 -11.72
N ALA A 85 2.11 -10.04 -11.27
CA ALA A 85 1.50 -8.98 -10.48
C ALA A 85 2.25 -8.73 -9.17
N ILE A 86 2.59 -9.78 -8.42
CA ILE A 86 3.39 -9.62 -7.19
C ILE A 86 4.81 -9.15 -7.48
N THR A 87 5.40 -9.54 -8.62
CA THR A 87 6.72 -9.04 -9.03
C THR A 87 6.68 -7.55 -9.33
N VAL A 88 5.59 -7.03 -9.91
CA VAL A 88 5.39 -5.58 -10.08
C VAL A 88 5.37 -4.87 -8.72
N LEU A 89 4.58 -5.36 -7.75
CA LEU A 89 4.50 -4.80 -6.39
C LEU A 89 5.77 -5.01 -5.56
N ARG A 90 6.66 -5.89 -5.97
CA ARG A 90 7.97 -6.09 -5.33
C ARG A 90 9.01 -5.10 -5.82
N HIS A 91 8.95 -4.69 -7.08
CA HIS A 91 9.92 -3.78 -7.69
C HIS A 91 9.49 -2.32 -7.64
N ASN A 92 8.21 -2.06 -7.43
CA ASN A 92 7.65 -0.71 -7.32
C ASN A 92 6.87 -0.57 -6.02
N ASN A 93 6.85 0.62 -5.44
CA ASN A 93 5.97 0.89 -4.30
C ASN A 93 4.52 1.03 -4.79
N PHE A 94 3.55 0.90 -3.88
CA PHE A 94 2.13 1.05 -4.19
C PHE A 94 1.83 2.35 -4.96
N ASP A 95 2.29 3.49 -4.45
CA ASP A 95 2.03 4.81 -5.03
C ASP A 95 2.67 4.97 -6.42
N ASP A 96 3.86 4.40 -6.64
CA ASP A 96 4.53 4.40 -7.94
C ASP A 96 3.72 3.65 -8.99
N VAL A 97 3.14 2.49 -8.62
CA VAL A 97 2.28 1.70 -9.52
C VAL A 97 0.99 2.45 -9.84
N VAL A 98 0.33 3.01 -8.83
CA VAL A 98 -0.89 3.81 -9.01
C VAL A 98 -0.61 5.02 -9.90
N GLN A 99 0.48 5.75 -9.64
CA GLN A 99 0.88 6.91 -10.45
C GLN A 99 1.17 6.52 -11.90
N ALA A 100 1.93 5.44 -12.13
CA ALA A 100 2.23 4.95 -13.46
C ALA A 100 0.97 4.61 -14.27
N ILE A 101 -0.02 4.02 -13.62
CA ILE A 101 -1.30 3.65 -14.23
C ILE A 101 -2.14 4.90 -14.54
N THR A 102 -2.30 5.81 -13.57
CA THR A 102 -3.16 6.99 -13.70
C THR A 102 -2.59 8.01 -14.68
N SER A 103 -1.25 8.17 -14.71
CA SER A 103 -0.56 9.05 -15.66
C SER A 103 -0.29 8.42 -17.03
N GLU A 104 -0.76 7.20 -17.28
CA GLU A 104 -0.47 6.42 -18.51
C GLU A 104 1.02 6.38 -18.85
N SER A 105 1.85 6.18 -17.84
CA SER A 105 3.32 6.18 -17.97
C SER A 105 3.90 4.77 -17.79
N PRO A 106 3.76 3.86 -18.77
CA PRO A 106 4.17 2.46 -18.64
C PRO A 106 5.68 2.28 -18.39
N ARG A 107 6.48 3.27 -18.75
CA ARG A 107 7.94 3.26 -18.50
C ARG A 107 8.30 3.35 -17.02
N MET A 108 7.40 3.82 -16.17
CA MET A 108 7.59 3.85 -14.72
C MET A 108 7.41 2.46 -14.09
N LEU A 109 6.67 1.57 -14.75
CA LEU A 109 6.50 0.19 -14.28
C LEU A 109 7.70 -0.66 -14.71
N THR A 110 8.59 -0.92 -13.78
CA THR A 110 9.76 -1.77 -14.02
C THR A 110 9.68 -3.03 -13.17
N ALA A 111 9.67 -4.19 -13.81
CA ALA A 111 9.70 -5.48 -13.12
C ALA A 111 10.26 -6.58 -14.04
N PRO A 112 11.01 -7.56 -13.50
CA PRO A 112 11.42 -8.73 -14.27
C PRO A 112 10.22 -9.44 -14.91
N GLY A 113 10.29 -9.70 -16.20
CA GLY A 113 9.21 -10.34 -16.96
C GLY A 113 8.08 -9.39 -17.40
N LEU A 114 8.10 -8.13 -17.00
CA LEU A 114 7.18 -7.11 -17.47
C LEU A 114 7.76 -6.44 -18.74
N GLY A 115 7.34 -6.90 -19.90
CA GLY A 115 7.70 -6.24 -21.17
C GLY A 115 6.85 -4.99 -21.43
N ALA A 116 7.34 -4.07 -22.27
CA ALA A 116 6.68 -2.80 -22.59
C ALA A 116 5.21 -2.94 -22.98
N LYS A 117 4.86 -3.91 -23.83
CA LYS A 117 3.47 -4.17 -24.25
C LYS A 117 2.53 -4.54 -23.09
N ARG A 118 3.04 -5.26 -22.07
CA ARG A 118 2.24 -5.60 -20.89
C ARG A 118 2.07 -4.39 -19.98
N ALA A 119 3.13 -3.59 -19.80
CA ALA A 119 3.07 -2.35 -19.03
C ALA A 119 2.08 -1.35 -19.66
N GLU A 120 2.12 -1.15 -20.98
CA GLU A 120 1.14 -0.33 -21.72
C GLU A 120 -0.29 -0.83 -21.50
N ARG A 121 -0.47 -2.14 -21.57
CA ARG A 121 -1.77 -2.76 -21.37
C ARG A 121 -2.30 -2.58 -19.94
N ILE A 122 -1.46 -2.74 -18.92
CA ILE A 122 -1.80 -2.48 -17.52
C ILE A 122 -2.30 -1.03 -17.37
N CYS A 123 -1.53 -0.06 -17.85
CA CYS A 123 -1.91 1.34 -17.76
C CYS A 123 -3.25 1.62 -18.47
N PHE A 124 -3.42 1.13 -19.68
CA PHE A 124 -4.62 1.36 -20.48
C PHE A 124 -5.87 0.70 -19.87
N GLU A 125 -5.80 -0.60 -19.49
CA GLU A 125 -6.96 -1.33 -18.97
C GLU A 125 -7.36 -0.89 -17.55
N LEU A 126 -6.41 -0.46 -16.73
CA LEU A 126 -6.65 -0.18 -15.32
C LEU A 126 -6.84 1.30 -14.98
N LYS A 127 -6.48 2.26 -15.83
CA LYS A 127 -6.57 3.70 -15.54
C LYS A 127 -7.86 4.10 -14.83
N ASN A 128 -9.00 3.94 -15.52
CA ASN A 128 -10.29 4.36 -14.99
C ASN A 128 -10.71 3.63 -13.70
N LYS A 129 -10.25 2.38 -13.51
CA LYS A 129 -10.55 1.59 -12.32
C LYS A 129 -9.74 2.09 -11.14
N ILE A 130 -8.44 2.32 -11.34
CA ILE A 130 -7.51 2.75 -10.31
C ILE A 130 -7.82 4.18 -9.86
N GLU A 131 -8.12 5.11 -10.77
CA GLU A 131 -8.55 6.47 -10.43
C GLU A 131 -9.80 6.48 -9.52
N LYS A 132 -10.75 5.59 -9.77
CA LYS A 132 -11.96 5.49 -8.95
C LYS A 132 -11.72 4.79 -7.61
N LYS A 133 -10.84 3.79 -7.59
CA LYS A 133 -10.62 2.96 -6.41
C LYS A 133 -9.64 3.57 -5.43
N PHE A 134 -8.65 4.31 -5.93
CA PHE A 134 -7.61 4.97 -5.16
C PHE A 134 -7.54 6.47 -5.49
N PRO A 135 -8.59 7.24 -5.17
CA PRO A 135 -8.62 8.67 -5.47
C PRO A 135 -7.51 9.39 -4.70
N GLY A 136 -6.66 10.12 -5.44
CA GLY A 136 -5.56 10.90 -4.86
C GLY A 136 -4.25 10.14 -4.63
N ALA A 137 -4.17 8.84 -4.83
CA ALA A 137 -2.95 8.06 -4.65
C ALA A 137 -1.91 8.19 -5.79
N GLY A 138 -2.15 9.00 -6.81
CA GLY A 138 -1.24 9.22 -7.95
C GLY A 138 -0.68 10.62 -8.07
N GLY A 139 -0.98 11.51 -7.13
CA GLY A 139 -0.46 12.89 -7.12
C GLY A 139 0.84 12.95 -6.33
N GLY A 140 1.96 13.07 -7.04
CA GLY A 140 3.30 13.07 -6.48
C GLY A 140 3.46 13.99 -5.27
N SER A 141 3.64 13.37 -4.13
CA SER A 141 4.42 13.90 -3.04
C SER A 141 5.03 12.71 -2.32
N ALA A 142 6.32 12.47 -2.58
CA ALA A 142 7.13 11.62 -1.75
C ALA A 142 7.21 12.25 -0.37
N SER A 143 6.38 11.80 0.55
CA SER A 143 6.50 12.13 1.95
C SER A 143 6.04 10.94 2.79
N SER A 144 7.03 10.15 3.20
CA SER A 144 7.09 9.36 4.44
C SER A 144 5.75 8.91 5.05
N PHE A 145 5.23 7.76 4.62
CA PHE A 145 4.32 6.96 5.45
C PHE A 145 5.12 6.03 6.36
N ALA A 146 5.87 6.63 7.26
CA ALA A 146 6.37 5.93 8.44
C ALA A 146 5.78 6.65 9.66
N ALA A 147 5.01 5.93 10.44
CA ALA A 147 4.46 6.30 11.74
C ALA A 147 3.37 7.38 11.76
N GLY A 148 2.09 7.00 11.79
CA GLY A 148 1.01 7.90 12.19
C GLY A 148 -0.38 7.46 11.76
N GLY A 149 -0.95 6.43 12.40
CA GLY A 149 -2.33 5.98 12.12
C GLY A 149 -3.43 7.02 12.32
N PHE A 150 -3.15 8.14 13.00
CA PHE A 150 -4.12 9.21 13.28
C PHE A 150 -4.03 10.41 12.32
N ASP A 151 -2.87 10.64 11.70
CA ASP A 151 -2.63 11.80 10.84
C ASP A 151 -3.50 11.79 9.59
N ASN A 152 -3.71 10.61 9.02
CA ASN A 152 -4.54 10.45 7.83
C ASN A 152 -6.02 10.63 8.14
N SER A 153 -6.52 10.08 9.24
CA SER A 153 -7.91 10.29 9.68
C SER A 153 -8.20 11.77 9.92
N VAL A 154 -7.26 12.50 10.52
CA VAL A 154 -7.39 13.94 10.75
C VAL A 154 -7.34 14.73 9.44
N MET A 155 -6.46 14.37 8.50
CA MET A 155 -6.43 14.99 7.18
C MET A 155 -7.72 14.76 6.39
N ASP A 156 -8.23 13.53 6.40
CA ASP A 156 -9.48 13.17 5.71
C ASP A 156 -10.68 13.91 6.31
N ALA A 157 -10.71 14.05 7.65
CA ALA A 157 -11.73 14.85 8.33
C ALA A 157 -11.66 16.33 7.94
N LEU A 158 -10.47 16.91 7.81
CA LEU A 158 -10.30 18.30 7.39
C LEU A 158 -10.68 18.51 5.92
N VAL A 159 -10.38 17.56 5.04
CA VAL A 159 -10.80 17.57 3.63
C VAL A 159 -12.33 17.43 3.53
N GLY A 160 -12.95 16.63 4.38
CA GLY A 160 -14.41 16.53 4.51
C GLY A 160 -15.10 17.80 5.00
N LEU A 161 -14.34 18.74 5.58
CA LEU A 161 -14.78 20.08 5.99
C LEU A 161 -14.44 21.18 4.96
N ASP A 162 -14.24 20.80 3.68
CA ASP A 162 -13.95 21.67 2.54
C ASP A 162 -12.57 22.38 2.56
N PHE A 163 -11.61 21.92 3.40
CA PHE A 163 -10.23 22.39 3.30
C PHE A 163 -9.48 21.62 2.22
N SER A 164 -8.57 22.29 1.51
CA SER A 164 -7.72 21.62 0.53
C SER A 164 -6.74 20.65 1.22
N GLN A 165 -6.36 19.59 0.54
CA GLN A 165 -5.42 18.60 1.06
C GLN A 165 -4.07 19.21 1.48
N SER A 166 -3.61 20.26 0.79
CA SER A 166 -2.40 21.01 1.13
C SER A 166 -2.54 21.84 2.41
N GLU A 167 -3.69 22.39 2.66
CA GLU A 167 -3.99 23.15 3.90
C GLU A 167 -4.13 22.19 5.08
N ALA A 168 -4.83 21.07 4.90
CA ALA A 168 -4.98 20.03 5.91
C ALA A 168 -3.61 19.47 6.35
N ALA A 169 -2.78 19.07 5.38
CA ALA A 169 -1.44 18.55 5.66
C ALA A 169 -0.55 19.57 6.39
N ARG A 170 -0.61 20.82 5.99
CA ARG A 170 0.16 21.91 6.61
C ARG A 170 -0.32 22.20 8.02
N ALA A 171 -1.62 22.18 8.27
CA ALA A 171 -2.19 22.40 9.60
C ALA A 171 -1.82 21.27 10.57
N VAL A 172 -1.87 20.01 10.14
CA VAL A 172 -1.45 18.85 10.93
C VAL A 172 0.04 18.93 11.27
N ALA A 173 0.90 19.23 10.29
CA ALA A 173 2.34 19.34 10.49
C ALA A 173 2.71 20.48 11.47
N LEU A 174 2.07 21.65 11.33
CA LEU A 174 2.29 22.79 12.23
C LEU A 174 1.80 22.50 13.65
N SER A 175 0.65 21.84 13.81
CA SER A 175 0.11 21.48 15.12
C SER A 175 1.03 20.55 15.89
N LYS A 176 1.67 19.60 15.21
CA LYS A 176 2.68 18.72 15.81
C LYS A 176 4.00 19.43 16.09
N GLY A 177 4.44 20.31 15.19
CA GLY A 177 5.71 21.03 15.34
C GLY A 177 5.70 22.10 16.45
N MET A 178 4.53 22.54 16.90
CA MET A 178 4.39 23.53 17.98
C MET A 178 4.15 22.90 19.36
N ALA A 179 3.97 21.61 19.44
CA ALA A 179 3.77 20.89 20.69
C ALA A 179 5.08 20.24 21.17
N ASP A 180 5.11 19.89 22.47
CA ASP A 180 6.23 19.19 23.10
C ASP A 180 6.51 17.87 22.35
N PRO A 181 7.78 17.52 22.01
CA PRO A 181 8.11 16.30 21.27
C PRO A 181 7.63 14.99 21.92
N GLU A 182 7.38 15.00 23.24
CA GLU A 182 6.89 13.83 23.99
C GLU A 182 5.36 13.77 24.11
N LYS A 183 4.63 14.70 23.49
CA LYS A 183 3.17 14.70 23.58
C LYS A 183 2.55 13.62 22.70
N GLU A 184 1.93 12.62 23.32
CA GLU A 184 1.04 11.68 22.62
C GLU A 184 -0.28 12.40 22.25
N TRP A 185 -0.52 12.54 20.96
CA TRP A 185 -1.74 13.13 20.44
C TRP A 185 -2.85 12.10 20.35
N THR A 186 -4.06 12.46 20.82
CA THR A 186 -5.27 11.75 20.41
C THR A 186 -5.79 12.34 19.10
N GLU A 187 -6.52 11.53 18.30
CA GLU A 187 -7.10 11.96 17.03
C GLU A 187 -7.94 13.25 17.18
N SER A 188 -8.77 13.31 18.22
CA SER A 188 -9.63 14.46 18.50
C SER A 188 -8.87 15.73 18.91
N GLU A 189 -7.76 15.60 19.62
CA GLU A 189 -6.91 16.74 19.99
C GLU A 189 -6.16 17.29 18.78
N LEU A 190 -5.62 16.42 17.94
CA LEU A 190 -4.91 16.81 16.73
C LEU A 190 -5.87 17.49 15.73
N LEU A 191 -7.10 16.96 15.59
CA LEU A 191 -8.13 17.57 14.74
C LEU A 191 -8.49 18.99 15.24
N ARG A 192 -8.74 19.16 16.54
CA ARG A 192 -9.06 20.48 17.12
C ARG A 192 -7.92 21.48 16.97
N ALA A 193 -6.68 21.04 17.20
CA ALA A 193 -5.52 21.90 17.03
C ALA A 193 -5.36 22.35 15.58
N SER A 194 -5.50 21.43 14.62
CA SER A 194 -5.41 21.71 13.19
C SER A 194 -6.53 22.63 12.70
N LEU A 195 -7.76 22.43 13.16
CA LEU A 195 -8.89 23.34 12.89
C LEU A 195 -8.65 24.75 13.43
N SER A 196 -8.12 24.87 14.66
CA SER A 196 -7.84 26.18 15.25
C SER A 196 -6.76 26.96 14.48
N MET A 197 -5.83 26.26 13.84
CA MET A 197 -4.82 26.85 12.96
C MET A 197 -5.41 27.36 11.63
N LEU A 198 -6.38 26.63 11.07
CA LEU A 198 -7.03 26.99 9.81
C LEU A 198 -8.05 28.13 9.97
N GLN A 199 -8.69 28.25 11.14
CA GLN A 199 -9.67 29.31 11.44
C GLN A 199 -9.05 30.64 11.86
N ARG A 200 -7.74 30.68 12.16
CA ARG A 200 -7.02 31.93 12.56
C ARG A 200 -6.52 32.76 11.37
N ARG A 201 -7.04 32.51 10.16
CA ARG A 201 -6.66 33.24 8.95
C ARG A 201 -7.70 34.25 8.52
#